data_85f7c210475c3de999c43e47100f2443
#
_entry.id   85f7c210475c3de999c43e47100f2443
#
_cell.length_a   1.000
_cell.length_b   1.000
_cell.length_c   1.000
_cell.angle_alpha   90.00
_cell.angle_beta   90.00
_cell.angle_gamma   90.00
#
_symmetry.space_group_name_H-M   'P 1'
#
loop_
_entity.id
_entity.type
_entity.pdbx_description
1 polymer ?
#
loop_
_entity_poly.entity_id
_entity_poly.type
_entity_poly.pdbx_seq_one_letter_code
_entity_poly.pdbx_strand_id
1 'polypeptide(L)'
;MPNDREGRRSDAGILYYAIGAQYLDEAVTSARSVRACMPDLPLALVTDRTPPENLFDIVLPPEDGLGFKAQKMAALKRSPFEKTLYLDTDTFMAAPVPELFEALDGYDMAMALSVLQRLKDRYRGIPECAPVWNAGVIAYRLSEPVLALIDRWLELHGDDNGQDQPPLRQAMYESGIRCLPLTNSYNYKLEFPQPLARDMKILHGRHPHLDTIARSLRAERGVVPVLPVFSLHRARIIGKKTLRPRISEWLKEGLKVLTGGSDRRGRPRQTRT
;
A
#
# COMPACT_ATOMS: atom_id res chain seq x y z
N MET A 1 41.77 -18.30 3.92
CA MET A 1 40.40 -18.80 4.04
C MET A 1 39.55 -17.94 3.17
N PRO A 2 39.05 -18.37 2.00
CA PRO A 2 38.08 -17.59 1.21
C PRO A 2 36.76 -17.51 1.95
N ASN A 3 36.12 -16.36 1.85
CA ASN A 3 34.91 -15.98 2.55
C ASN A 3 33.70 -16.68 1.90
N ASP A 4 33.18 -17.74 2.47
CA ASP A 4 32.03 -18.53 2.00
C ASP A 4 30.67 -17.79 2.12
N ARG A 5 30.65 -16.47 1.99
CA ARG A 5 29.44 -15.66 1.98
C ARG A 5 28.85 -15.37 0.60
N GLU A 6 29.52 -15.78 -0.47
CA GLU A 6 29.00 -15.69 -1.83
C GLU A 6 28.08 -16.87 -2.11
N GLY A 7 26.76 -16.67 -1.97
CA GLY A 7 25.73 -17.60 -2.45
C GLY A 7 24.58 -17.95 -1.52
N ARG A 8 24.65 -17.65 -0.22
CA ARG A 8 23.54 -17.97 0.69
C ARG A 8 22.60 -16.76 0.80
N ARG A 9 21.38 -16.90 0.25
CA ARG A 9 20.29 -15.94 0.47
C ARG A 9 19.99 -15.86 1.96
N SER A 10 19.76 -14.65 2.49
CA SER A 10 19.17 -14.48 3.80
C SER A 10 17.76 -15.06 3.81
N ASP A 11 17.34 -15.69 4.92
CA ASP A 11 16.04 -16.35 5.01
C ASP A 11 14.87 -15.39 4.77
N ALA A 12 14.96 -14.13 5.26
CA ALA A 12 13.90 -13.13 5.10
C ALA A 12 14.46 -11.71 4.99
N GLY A 13 13.73 -10.83 4.29
CA GLY A 13 14.10 -9.42 4.18
C GLY A 13 13.09 -8.58 3.42
N ILE A 14 13.34 -7.28 3.36
CA ILE A 14 12.50 -6.33 2.64
C ILE A 14 13.21 -5.84 1.39
N LEU A 15 12.47 -5.77 0.29
CA LEU A 15 12.93 -5.28 -1.00
C LEU A 15 12.20 -3.99 -1.37
N TYR A 16 12.97 -3.00 -1.81
CA TYR A 16 12.49 -1.77 -2.43
C TYR A 16 12.96 -1.66 -3.88
N TYR A 17 12.18 -0.96 -4.68
CA TYR A 17 12.55 -0.53 -6.03
C TYR A 17 12.32 0.99 -6.14
N ALA A 18 13.38 1.75 -6.41
CA ALA A 18 13.37 3.22 -6.44
C ALA A 18 14.29 3.78 -7.53
N ILE A 19 13.73 4.21 -8.66
CA ILE A 19 14.45 4.84 -9.76
C ILE A 19 14.17 6.34 -9.78
N GLY A 20 15.22 7.14 -9.74
CA GLY A 20 15.15 8.59 -9.65
C GLY A 20 15.09 9.12 -8.22
N ALA A 21 15.43 10.41 -8.05
CA ALA A 21 15.63 11.04 -6.75
C ALA A 21 14.37 11.01 -5.87
N GLN A 22 13.20 11.34 -6.44
CA GLN A 22 11.94 11.35 -5.69
C GLN A 22 11.61 9.99 -5.07
N TYR A 23 11.73 8.91 -5.83
CA TYR A 23 11.45 7.56 -5.33
C TYR A 23 12.48 7.10 -4.33
N LEU A 24 13.74 7.52 -4.47
CA LEU A 24 14.76 7.25 -3.45
C LEU A 24 14.42 7.94 -2.12
N ASP A 25 14.00 9.22 -2.14
CA ASP A 25 13.61 9.95 -0.93
C ASP A 25 12.39 9.30 -0.23
N GLU A 26 11.41 8.86 -1.01
CA GLU A 26 10.28 8.08 -0.50
C GLU A 26 10.75 6.76 0.12
N ALA A 27 11.60 5.98 -0.59
CA ALA A 27 12.14 4.71 -0.09
C ALA A 27 12.96 4.88 1.20
N VAL A 28 13.75 5.95 1.31
CA VAL A 28 14.49 6.30 2.53
C VAL A 28 13.54 6.54 3.70
N THR A 29 12.44 7.25 3.49
CA THR A 29 11.42 7.51 4.52
C THR A 29 10.75 6.21 4.95
N SER A 30 10.37 5.37 3.99
CA SER A 30 9.78 4.06 4.24
C SER A 30 10.77 3.14 4.99
N ALA A 31 12.01 3.02 4.52
CA ALA A 31 13.04 2.18 5.13
C ALA A 31 13.37 2.58 6.57
N ARG A 32 13.39 3.88 6.88
CA ARG A 32 13.54 4.37 8.26
C ARG A 32 12.40 3.91 9.15
N SER A 33 11.16 3.88 8.64
CA SER A 33 10.01 3.36 9.39
C SER A 33 10.12 1.86 9.65
N VAL A 34 10.67 1.11 8.69
CA VAL A 34 10.97 -0.31 8.86
C VAL A 34 12.05 -0.53 9.92
N ARG A 35 13.17 0.20 9.85
CA ARG A 35 14.23 0.11 10.87
C ARG A 35 13.74 0.41 12.28
N ALA A 36 12.80 1.33 12.42
CA ALA A 36 12.19 1.64 13.72
C ALA A 36 11.31 0.51 14.27
N CYS A 37 10.70 -0.31 13.40
CA CYS A 37 9.80 -1.39 13.78
C CYS A 37 10.47 -2.77 13.81
N MET A 38 11.43 -3.00 12.89
CA MET A 38 12.11 -4.28 12.67
C MET A 38 13.61 -4.03 12.39
N PRO A 39 14.40 -3.63 13.39
CA PRO A 39 15.78 -3.13 13.21
C PRO A 39 16.73 -4.17 12.58
N ASP A 40 16.54 -5.45 12.91
CA ASP A 40 17.44 -6.53 12.50
C ASP A 40 17.08 -7.14 11.13
N LEU A 41 15.94 -6.73 10.54
CA LEU A 41 15.50 -7.30 9.26
C LEU A 41 16.30 -6.68 8.11
N PRO A 42 16.98 -7.47 7.26
CA PRO A 42 17.78 -6.93 6.16
C PRO A 42 16.92 -6.22 5.11
N LEU A 43 17.44 -5.08 4.61
CA LEU A 43 16.81 -4.24 3.59
C LEU A 43 17.63 -4.26 2.31
N ALA A 44 16.99 -4.57 1.20
CA ALA A 44 17.55 -4.47 -0.15
C ALA A 44 16.87 -3.34 -0.93
N LEU A 45 17.64 -2.67 -1.74
CA LEU A 45 17.18 -1.59 -2.62
C LEU A 45 17.69 -1.81 -4.04
N VAL A 46 16.81 -1.80 -5.02
CA VAL A 46 17.17 -1.66 -6.44
C VAL A 46 17.02 -0.19 -6.82
N THR A 47 18.13 0.46 -7.22
CA THR A 47 18.14 1.89 -7.52
C THR A 47 19.24 2.29 -8.51
N ASP A 48 19.00 3.39 -9.22
CA ASP A 48 19.97 4.09 -10.08
C ASP A 48 20.77 5.20 -9.35
N ARG A 49 20.60 5.28 -8.02
CA ARG A 49 21.14 6.36 -7.19
C ARG A 49 21.95 5.82 -6.02
N THR A 50 22.72 6.67 -5.38
CA THR A 50 23.42 6.37 -4.13
C THR A 50 22.50 6.63 -2.95
N PRO A 51 22.07 5.59 -2.20
CA PRO A 51 21.26 5.79 -1.00
C PRO A 51 22.11 6.29 0.18
N PRO A 52 21.48 6.78 1.28
CA PRO A 52 22.18 7.08 2.52
C PRO A 52 22.95 5.85 3.04
N GLU A 53 24.15 6.11 3.58
CA GLU A 53 24.97 5.06 4.18
C GLU A 53 24.24 4.31 5.31
N ASN A 54 24.48 3.00 5.39
CA ASN A 54 23.98 2.11 6.46
C ASN A 54 22.45 2.00 6.61
N LEU A 55 21.68 2.50 5.67
CA LEU A 55 20.22 2.32 5.71
C LEU A 55 19.78 1.02 5.04
N PHE A 56 20.38 0.69 3.91
CA PHE A 56 20.12 -0.54 3.16
C PHE A 56 21.36 -1.45 3.23
N ASP A 57 21.12 -2.74 3.51
CA ASP A 57 22.20 -3.74 3.63
C ASP A 57 22.69 -4.20 2.26
N ILE A 58 21.79 -4.18 1.26
CA ILE A 58 22.06 -4.63 -0.11
C ILE A 58 21.54 -3.58 -1.09
N VAL A 59 22.42 -3.11 -1.98
CA VAL A 59 22.03 -2.18 -3.06
C VAL A 59 22.35 -2.84 -4.40
N LEU A 60 21.35 -2.92 -5.26
CA LEU A 60 21.44 -3.53 -6.58
C LEU A 60 21.17 -2.49 -7.67
N PRO A 61 21.86 -2.55 -8.81
CA PRO A 61 21.54 -1.71 -9.95
C PRO A 61 20.23 -2.16 -10.59
N PRO A 62 19.51 -1.25 -11.29
CA PRO A 62 18.38 -1.62 -12.14
C PRO A 62 18.83 -2.52 -13.29
N GLU A 63 17.87 -3.16 -13.95
CA GLU A 63 18.12 -3.95 -15.16
C GLU A 63 18.00 -3.06 -16.40
N ASP A 64 18.99 -3.12 -17.28
CA ASP A 64 19.01 -2.28 -18.48
C ASP A 64 17.90 -2.65 -19.46
N GLY A 65 17.41 -1.66 -20.22
CA GLY A 65 16.49 -1.87 -21.34
C GLY A 65 15.02 -2.07 -20.95
N LEU A 66 14.68 -2.07 -19.66
CA LEU A 66 13.28 -2.23 -19.21
C LEU A 66 12.62 -0.90 -18.87
N GLY A 67 11.33 -0.77 -19.17
CA GLY A 67 10.51 0.36 -18.71
C GLY A 67 10.30 0.36 -17.18
N PHE A 68 9.90 1.50 -16.62
CA PHE A 68 9.83 1.72 -15.17
C PHE A 68 9.05 0.62 -14.41
N LYS A 69 7.89 0.20 -14.92
CA LYS A 69 7.08 -0.85 -14.27
C LYS A 69 7.66 -2.25 -14.46
N ALA A 70 8.20 -2.54 -15.64
CA ALA A 70 8.89 -3.80 -15.93
C ALA A 70 10.12 -3.98 -15.03
N GLN A 71 10.85 -2.91 -14.75
CA GLN A 71 11.96 -2.87 -13.80
C GLN A 71 11.55 -3.32 -12.39
N LYS A 72 10.35 -2.90 -11.92
CA LYS A 72 9.81 -3.37 -10.64
C LYS A 72 9.65 -4.89 -10.61
N MET A 73 9.08 -5.46 -11.68
CA MET A 73 8.89 -6.91 -11.78
C MET A 73 10.23 -7.65 -11.85
N ALA A 74 11.20 -7.13 -12.60
CA ALA A 74 12.56 -7.65 -12.63
C ALA A 74 13.23 -7.58 -11.26
N ALA A 75 13.04 -6.49 -10.51
CA ALA A 75 13.54 -6.37 -9.14
C ALA A 75 12.99 -7.45 -8.21
N LEU A 76 11.70 -7.80 -8.31
CA LEU A 76 11.10 -8.88 -7.51
C LEU A 76 11.80 -10.23 -7.75
N LYS A 77 12.15 -10.56 -9.00
CA LYS A 77 12.87 -11.79 -9.35
C LYS A 77 14.28 -11.84 -8.77
N ARG A 78 14.91 -10.67 -8.62
CA ARG A 78 16.29 -10.51 -8.15
C ARG A 78 16.39 -10.35 -6.64
N SER A 79 15.31 -10.58 -5.89
CA SER A 79 15.37 -10.50 -4.43
C SER A 79 16.51 -11.35 -3.87
N PRO A 80 17.35 -10.80 -2.97
CA PRO A 80 18.41 -11.55 -2.31
C PRO A 80 17.90 -12.43 -1.15
N PHE A 81 16.58 -12.47 -0.90
CA PHE A 81 15.96 -13.17 0.21
C PHE A 81 15.13 -14.36 -0.28
N GLU A 82 15.03 -15.41 0.54
CA GLU A 82 14.12 -16.54 0.28
C GLU A 82 12.66 -16.09 0.48
N LYS A 83 12.38 -15.45 1.61
CA LYS A 83 11.09 -14.82 1.93
C LYS A 83 11.23 -13.31 1.82
N THR A 84 10.53 -12.70 0.90
CA THR A 84 10.64 -11.28 0.61
C THR A 84 9.35 -10.56 0.92
N LEU A 85 9.45 -9.44 1.64
CA LEU A 85 8.40 -8.43 1.68
C LEU A 85 8.80 -7.26 0.77
N TYR A 86 8.18 -7.17 -0.40
CA TYR A 86 8.31 -6.00 -1.26
C TYR A 86 7.41 -4.87 -0.78
N LEU A 87 7.94 -3.66 -0.73
CA LEU A 87 7.23 -2.45 -0.38
C LEU A 87 7.40 -1.38 -1.46
N ASP A 88 6.29 -0.80 -1.93
CA ASP A 88 6.35 0.44 -2.74
C ASP A 88 6.96 1.57 -1.88
N THR A 89 7.64 2.51 -2.54
CA THR A 89 8.41 3.58 -1.88
C THR A 89 7.53 4.50 -1.02
N ASP A 90 6.26 4.65 -1.38
CA ASP A 90 5.26 5.46 -0.68
C ASP A 90 4.53 4.70 0.45
N THR A 91 5.20 3.72 1.05
CA THR A 91 4.70 3.00 2.24
C THR A 91 5.32 3.53 3.53
N PHE A 92 4.67 3.27 4.67
CA PHE A 92 5.17 3.57 6.00
C PHE A 92 4.80 2.43 6.96
N MET A 93 5.81 1.79 7.55
CA MET A 93 5.59 0.72 8.54
C MET A 93 5.31 1.35 9.91
N ALA A 94 4.14 1.10 10.45
CA ALA A 94 3.69 1.63 11.74
C ALA A 94 3.77 0.60 12.87
N ALA A 95 3.93 -0.68 12.54
CA ALA A 95 4.12 -1.78 13.49
C ALA A 95 4.87 -2.95 12.84
N PRO A 96 5.53 -3.81 13.62
CA PRO A 96 6.18 -5.02 13.11
C PRO A 96 5.20 -5.95 12.39
N VAL A 97 5.70 -6.68 11.39
CA VAL A 97 4.91 -7.62 10.56
C VAL A 97 5.57 -9.00 10.40
N PRO A 98 6.11 -9.63 11.47
CA PRO A 98 6.78 -10.93 11.34
C PRO A 98 5.86 -12.01 10.79
N GLU A 99 4.56 -11.93 11.08
CA GLU A 99 3.54 -12.86 10.61
C GLU A 99 3.37 -12.88 9.08
N LEU A 100 3.84 -11.87 8.35
CA LEU A 100 3.87 -11.92 6.88
C LEU A 100 4.89 -12.95 6.37
N PHE A 101 6.01 -13.10 7.06
CA PHE A 101 7.02 -14.11 6.73
C PHE A 101 6.60 -15.52 7.18
N GLU A 102 5.93 -15.62 8.34
CA GLU A 102 5.35 -16.88 8.84
C GLU A 102 4.26 -17.40 7.88
N ALA A 103 3.43 -16.52 7.34
CA ALA A 103 2.39 -16.90 6.39
C ALA A 103 2.96 -17.58 5.12
N LEU A 104 4.19 -17.25 4.75
CA LEU A 104 4.87 -17.85 3.59
C LEU A 104 5.32 -19.30 3.83
N ASP A 105 5.17 -19.85 5.02
CA ASP A 105 5.35 -21.29 5.26
C ASP A 105 4.20 -22.10 4.69
N GLY A 106 3.00 -21.51 4.62
CA GLY A 106 1.80 -22.15 4.07
C GLY A 106 1.34 -21.64 2.72
N TYR A 107 1.82 -20.43 2.31
CA TYR A 107 1.42 -19.76 1.08
C TYR A 107 2.63 -19.36 0.24
N ASP A 108 2.43 -19.26 -1.06
CA ASP A 108 3.48 -18.82 -1.99
C ASP A 108 3.63 -17.30 -1.99
N MET A 109 2.49 -16.60 -1.79
CA MET A 109 2.41 -15.14 -1.72
C MET A 109 1.36 -14.69 -0.69
N ALA A 110 1.46 -13.42 -0.25
CA ALA A 110 0.42 -12.76 0.51
C ALA A 110 0.31 -11.28 0.06
N MET A 111 -0.90 -10.85 -0.29
CA MET A 111 -1.18 -9.52 -0.85
C MET A 111 -2.54 -9.02 -0.41
N ALA A 112 -2.70 -7.70 -0.32
CA ALA A 112 -4.00 -7.09 -0.13
C ALA A 112 -4.74 -6.92 -1.46
N LEU A 113 -6.06 -6.94 -1.41
CA LEU A 113 -6.88 -6.60 -2.57
C LEU A 113 -6.82 -5.10 -2.84
N SER A 114 -6.93 -4.71 -4.09
CA SER A 114 -7.08 -3.31 -4.45
C SER A 114 -8.43 -2.78 -3.93
N VAL A 115 -8.43 -1.59 -3.36
CA VAL A 115 -9.67 -0.92 -2.92
C VAL A 115 -10.58 -0.64 -4.10
N LEU A 116 -10.00 -0.25 -5.22
CA LEU A 116 -10.72 -0.03 -6.47
C LEU A 116 -10.65 -1.29 -7.33
N GLN A 117 -11.73 -2.06 -7.31
CA GLN A 117 -11.90 -3.23 -8.20
C GLN A 117 -12.27 -2.81 -9.64
N ARG A 118 -11.89 -1.60 -10.05
CA ARG A 118 -12.15 -1.07 -11.40
C ARG A 118 -10.98 -1.41 -12.31
N LEU A 119 -11.25 -2.19 -13.32
CA LEU A 119 -10.33 -2.44 -14.43
C LEU A 119 -10.96 -1.87 -15.69
N LYS A 120 -10.16 -1.19 -16.50
CA LYS A 120 -10.49 -1.01 -17.90
C LYS A 120 -10.32 -2.38 -18.55
N ASP A 121 -11.30 -2.81 -19.34
CA ASP A 121 -11.46 -4.15 -19.94
C ASP A 121 -10.33 -4.53 -20.93
N ARG A 122 -9.09 -4.45 -20.49
CA ARG A 122 -7.92 -4.76 -21.32
C ARG A 122 -7.67 -6.26 -21.44
N TYR A 123 -8.09 -7.01 -20.41
CA TYR A 123 -7.82 -8.43 -20.27
C TYR A 123 -9.15 -9.20 -20.36
N ARG A 124 -9.42 -9.76 -21.53
CA ARG A 124 -10.61 -10.57 -21.79
C ARG A 124 -10.40 -12.00 -21.25
N GLY A 125 -11.47 -12.62 -20.77
CA GLY A 125 -11.44 -14.01 -20.32
C GLY A 125 -11.22 -14.22 -18.82
N ILE A 126 -11.03 -13.15 -18.04
CA ILE A 126 -10.99 -13.26 -16.57
C ILE A 126 -12.39 -12.98 -16.03
N PRO A 127 -12.97 -13.89 -15.21
CA PRO A 127 -14.27 -13.66 -14.57
C PRO A 127 -14.28 -12.37 -13.75
N GLU A 128 -15.40 -11.65 -13.75
CA GLU A 128 -15.53 -10.40 -12.97
C GLU A 128 -15.30 -10.60 -11.47
N CYS A 129 -15.65 -11.78 -10.95
CA CYS A 129 -15.41 -12.13 -9.54
C CYS A 129 -13.95 -12.34 -9.18
N ALA A 130 -13.03 -12.48 -10.14
CA ALA A 130 -11.60 -12.58 -9.86
C ALA A 130 -11.09 -11.23 -9.35
N PRO A 131 -10.40 -11.21 -8.19
CA PRO A 131 -10.04 -9.96 -7.53
C PRO A 131 -8.93 -9.21 -8.27
N VAL A 132 -8.89 -7.89 -8.06
CA VAL A 132 -7.74 -7.05 -8.38
C VAL A 132 -6.83 -6.96 -7.17
N TRP A 133 -5.57 -7.32 -7.34
CA TRP A 133 -4.56 -7.27 -6.29
C TRP A 133 -3.85 -5.92 -6.27
N ASN A 134 -3.46 -5.46 -5.08
CA ASN A 134 -2.65 -4.26 -4.94
C ASN A 134 -1.16 -4.63 -4.87
N ALA A 135 -0.40 -4.18 -5.86
CA ALA A 135 1.02 -4.52 -6.01
C ALA A 135 1.98 -3.68 -5.15
N GLY A 136 1.50 -2.88 -4.20
CA GLY A 136 2.38 -2.02 -3.39
C GLY A 136 2.90 -2.65 -2.11
N VAL A 137 2.30 -3.75 -1.67
CA VAL A 137 2.78 -4.60 -0.56
C VAL A 137 2.62 -6.04 -0.99
N ILE A 138 3.74 -6.73 -1.22
CA ILE A 138 3.79 -8.11 -1.70
C ILE A 138 4.72 -8.91 -0.80
N ALA A 139 4.18 -9.81 0.00
CA ALA A 139 5.00 -10.85 0.63
C ALA A 139 5.03 -12.08 -0.27
N TYR A 140 6.20 -12.66 -0.51
CA TYR A 140 6.33 -13.84 -1.37
C TYR A 140 7.56 -14.68 -1.00
N ARG A 141 7.47 -15.98 -1.27
CA ARG A 141 8.60 -16.88 -1.25
C ARG A 141 9.21 -16.94 -2.65
N LEU A 142 10.51 -16.73 -2.76
CA LEU A 142 11.22 -16.83 -4.02
C LEU A 142 11.35 -18.31 -4.43
N SER A 143 10.36 -18.80 -5.14
CA SER A 143 10.20 -20.18 -5.61
C SER A 143 9.93 -20.22 -7.12
N GLU A 144 10.12 -21.39 -7.73
CA GLU A 144 9.89 -21.55 -9.16
C GLU A 144 8.48 -21.13 -9.61
N PRO A 145 7.38 -21.52 -8.92
CA PRO A 145 6.04 -21.04 -9.28
C PRO A 145 5.87 -19.52 -9.20
N VAL A 146 6.48 -18.87 -8.21
CA VAL A 146 6.42 -17.40 -8.05
C VAL A 146 7.24 -16.72 -9.14
N LEU A 147 8.41 -17.25 -9.50
CA LEU A 147 9.20 -16.74 -10.61
C LEU A 147 8.45 -16.84 -11.93
N ALA A 148 7.79 -17.97 -12.20
CA ALA A 148 6.97 -18.17 -13.38
C ALA A 148 5.79 -17.18 -13.43
N LEU A 149 5.14 -16.90 -12.29
CA LEU A 149 4.09 -15.88 -12.20
C LEU A 149 4.64 -14.49 -12.54
N ILE A 150 5.81 -14.11 -11.99
CA ILE A 150 6.43 -12.81 -12.26
C ILE A 150 6.82 -12.70 -13.74
N ASP A 151 7.33 -13.77 -14.35
CA ASP A 151 7.62 -13.81 -15.79
C ASP A 151 6.36 -13.63 -16.63
N ARG A 152 5.27 -14.30 -16.25
CA ARG A 152 3.99 -14.12 -16.92
C ARG A 152 3.42 -12.70 -16.73
N TRP A 153 3.59 -12.13 -15.56
CA TRP A 153 3.21 -10.74 -15.29
C TRP A 153 3.98 -9.76 -16.16
N LEU A 154 5.30 -9.96 -16.28
CA LEU A 154 6.18 -9.15 -17.13
C LEU A 154 5.79 -9.28 -18.63
N GLU A 155 5.57 -10.50 -19.10
CA GLU A 155 5.10 -10.77 -20.48
C GLU A 155 3.78 -10.07 -20.80
N LEU A 156 2.78 -10.17 -19.90
CA LEU A 156 1.48 -9.55 -20.07
C LEU A 156 1.53 -8.02 -19.98
N HIS A 157 2.47 -7.46 -19.21
CA HIS A 157 2.70 -6.03 -19.14
C HIS A 157 3.28 -5.50 -20.46
N GLY A 158 4.18 -6.24 -21.11
CA GLY A 158 4.84 -5.86 -22.35
C GLY A 158 5.59 -4.54 -22.22
N ASP A 159 5.79 -3.86 -23.33
CA ASP A 159 6.46 -2.55 -23.41
C ASP A 159 5.53 -1.37 -23.09
N ASP A 160 4.28 -1.63 -22.75
CA ASP A 160 3.31 -0.61 -22.41
C ASP A 160 3.60 -0.07 -20.98
N ASN A 161 3.98 1.19 -20.86
CA ASN A 161 4.15 1.90 -19.58
C ASN A 161 2.83 2.09 -18.80
N GLY A 162 1.85 1.20 -19.02
CA GLY A 162 0.56 1.18 -18.39
C GLY A 162 0.60 0.83 -16.88
N GLN A 163 -0.58 0.54 -16.35
CA GLN A 163 -0.72 0.10 -14.96
C GLN A 163 -0.24 -1.36 -14.80
N ASP A 164 0.43 -1.65 -13.69
CA ASP A 164 0.96 -2.98 -13.35
C ASP A 164 -0.11 -3.95 -12.80
N GLN A 165 -1.20 -3.43 -12.24
CA GLN A 165 -2.23 -4.27 -11.59
C GLN A 165 -3.10 -5.09 -12.57
N PRO A 166 -3.54 -4.59 -13.73
CA PRO A 166 -4.31 -5.40 -14.67
C PRO A 166 -3.57 -6.65 -15.17
N PRO A 167 -2.29 -6.57 -15.65
CA PRO A 167 -1.54 -7.77 -16.03
C PRO A 167 -1.25 -8.69 -14.82
N LEU A 168 -1.02 -8.14 -13.63
CA LEU A 168 -0.89 -8.94 -12.41
C LEU A 168 -2.15 -9.76 -12.14
N ARG A 169 -3.34 -9.16 -12.27
CA ARG A 169 -4.61 -9.87 -12.09
C ARG A 169 -4.72 -11.09 -13.00
N GLN A 170 -4.33 -10.94 -14.26
CA GLN A 170 -4.36 -12.05 -15.20
C GLN A 170 -3.32 -13.11 -14.86
N ALA A 171 -2.08 -12.72 -14.61
CA ALA A 171 -1.03 -13.66 -14.21
C ALA A 171 -1.42 -14.46 -12.95
N MET A 172 -2.00 -13.80 -11.96
CA MET A 172 -2.51 -14.46 -10.74
C MET A 172 -3.65 -15.43 -11.03
N TYR A 173 -4.58 -15.07 -11.91
CA TYR A 173 -5.69 -15.95 -12.30
C TYR A 173 -5.22 -17.21 -13.02
N GLU A 174 -4.20 -17.09 -13.85
CA GLU A 174 -3.64 -18.19 -14.66
C GLU A 174 -2.68 -19.09 -13.86
N SER A 175 -2.05 -18.57 -12.80
CA SER A 175 -0.88 -19.21 -12.19
C SER A 175 -1.18 -20.38 -11.24
N GLY A 176 -2.37 -20.46 -10.68
CA GLY A 176 -2.66 -21.42 -9.58
C GLY A 176 -1.87 -21.18 -8.28
N ILE A 177 -1.20 -20.01 -8.12
CA ILE A 177 -0.47 -19.61 -6.93
C ILE A 177 -1.39 -19.56 -5.69
N ARG A 178 -0.92 -20.10 -4.58
CA ARG A 178 -1.60 -19.97 -3.29
C ARG A 178 -1.28 -18.61 -2.68
N CYS A 179 -2.18 -17.64 -2.91
CA CYS A 179 -2.04 -16.30 -2.37
C CYS A 179 -2.95 -16.08 -1.16
N LEU A 180 -2.39 -15.71 -0.01
CA LEU A 180 -3.14 -15.31 1.18
C LEU A 180 -3.68 -13.88 0.99
N PRO A 181 -5.00 -13.67 1.02
CA PRO A 181 -5.55 -12.31 0.99
C PRO A 181 -5.27 -11.62 2.34
N LEU A 182 -4.50 -10.53 2.30
CA LEU A 182 -4.22 -9.72 3.48
C LEU A 182 -5.39 -8.76 3.77
N THR A 183 -5.62 -8.50 5.05
CA THR A 183 -6.52 -7.42 5.46
C THR A 183 -5.91 -6.06 5.13
N ASN A 184 -6.74 -5.02 5.09
CA ASN A 184 -6.31 -3.66 4.83
C ASN A 184 -5.35 -3.08 5.90
N SER A 185 -5.17 -3.74 7.04
CA SER A 185 -4.17 -3.38 8.04
C SER A 185 -2.73 -3.44 7.51
N TYR A 186 -2.48 -4.33 6.54
CA TYR A 186 -1.15 -4.53 5.93
C TYR A 186 -0.93 -3.72 4.66
N ASN A 187 -1.94 -3.00 4.16
CA ASN A 187 -1.84 -2.14 2.99
C ASN A 187 -2.96 -1.08 3.02
N TYR A 188 -2.90 -0.20 4.03
CA TYR A 188 -3.92 0.82 4.23
C TYR A 188 -3.72 1.98 3.28
N LYS A 189 -4.58 2.08 2.25
CA LYS A 189 -4.48 3.12 1.23
C LYS A 189 -5.01 4.47 1.72
N LEU A 190 -4.15 5.49 1.71
CA LEU A 190 -4.50 6.86 2.12
C LEU A 190 -5.58 7.50 1.23
N GLU A 191 -5.50 7.26 -0.07
CA GLU A 191 -6.44 7.84 -1.04
C GLU A 191 -7.85 7.24 -0.92
N PHE A 192 -7.95 6.03 -0.35
CA PHE A 192 -9.18 5.28 -0.22
C PHE A 192 -9.31 4.70 1.19
N PRO A 193 -9.52 5.54 2.21
CA PRO A 193 -9.65 5.09 3.58
C PRO A 193 -10.78 4.08 3.75
N GLN A 194 -10.49 3.00 4.45
CA GLN A 194 -11.41 1.91 4.76
C GLN A 194 -11.50 1.71 6.27
N PRO A 195 -12.59 1.09 6.77
CA PRO A 195 -12.63 0.64 8.16
C PRO A 195 -11.48 -0.32 8.45
N LEU A 196 -10.81 -0.12 9.59
CA LEU A 196 -9.81 -1.04 10.10
C LEU A 196 -10.46 -1.98 11.12
N ALA A 197 -10.44 -3.27 10.84
CA ALA A 197 -10.86 -4.29 11.81
C ALA A 197 -9.80 -4.57 12.87
N ARG A 198 -8.55 -4.20 12.60
CA ARG A 198 -7.38 -4.38 13.48
C ARG A 198 -6.47 -3.17 13.37
N ASP A 199 -5.43 -3.10 14.22
CA ASP A 199 -4.40 -2.06 14.16
C ASP A 199 -3.77 -2.01 12.76
N MET A 200 -3.62 -0.80 12.23
CA MET A 200 -2.91 -0.58 10.98
C MET A 200 -1.41 -0.85 11.18
N LYS A 201 -0.83 -1.64 10.30
CA LYS A 201 0.59 -2.01 10.32
C LYS A 201 1.39 -1.37 9.20
N ILE A 202 0.84 -1.30 7.99
CA ILE A 202 1.48 -0.67 6.84
C ILE A 202 0.52 0.34 6.22
N LEU A 203 0.92 1.61 6.24
CA LEU A 203 0.26 2.72 5.56
C LEU A 203 0.83 2.84 4.15
N HIS A 204 0.00 3.14 3.15
CA HIS A 204 0.41 3.23 1.76
C HIS A 204 -0.24 4.43 1.07
N GLY A 205 0.57 5.33 0.54
CA GLY A 205 0.19 6.52 -0.21
C GLY A 205 1.09 7.71 0.08
N ARG A 206 1.17 8.64 -0.85
CA ARG A 206 2.08 9.79 -0.78
C ARG A 206 1.54 10.87 0.14
N HIS A 207 2.27 11.17 1.19
CA HIS A 207 1.98 12.28 2.08
C HIS A 207 3.23 12.73 2.85
N PRO A 208 3.47 14.04 3.05
CA PRO A 208 4.66 14.53 3.74
C PRO A 208 4.71 14.18 5.25
N HIS A 209 3.59 13.78 5.83
CA HIS A 209 3.47 13.49 7.26
C HIS A 209 2.92 12.08 7.53
N LEU A 210 3.50 11.06 6.88
CA LEU A 210 3.07 9.66 7.02
C LEU A 210 3.19 9.17 8.46
N ASP A 211 4.24 9.56 9.18
CA ASP A 211 4.47 9.23 10.59
C ASP A 211 3.37 9.75 11.51
N THR A 212 2.94 10.98 11.31
CA THR A 212 1.87 11.61 12.10
C THR A 212 0.53 10.96 11.82
N ILE A 213 0.26 10.66 10.53
CA ILE A 213 -0.96 9.97 10.10
C ILE A 213 -1.00 8.56 10.70
N ALA A 214 0.11 7.81 10.61
CA ALA A 214 0.20 6.47 11.16
C ALA A 214 -0.05 6.45 12.68
N ARG A 215 0.53 7.38 13.41
CA ARG A 215 0.29 7.52 14.86
C ARG A 215 -1.17 7.84 15.18
N SER A 216 -1.80 8.75 14.44
CA SER A 216 -3.22 9.08 14.63
C SER A 216 -4.13 7.89 14.37
N LEU A 217 -3.91 7.16 13.28
CA LEU A 217 -4.71 5.98 12.94
C LEU A 217 -4.59 4.87 13.97
N ARG A 218 -3.42 4.68 14.57
CA ARG A 218 -3.20 3.71 15.64
C ARG A 218 -3.78 4.14 16.98
N ALA A 219 -3.77 5.43 17.29
CA ALA A 219 -4.35 5.97 18.53
C ALA A 219 -5.89 5.89 18.54
N GLU A 220 -6.53 5.92 17.38
CA GLU A 220 -7.98 5.83 17.22
C GLU A 220 -8.51 4.37 17.28
N ARG A 221 -7.87 3.49 18.03
CA ARG A 221 -8.19 2.07 18.18
C ARG A 221 -9.68 1.82 18.36
N GLY A 222 -10.25 0.97 17.48
CA GLY A 222 -11.59 0.40 17.65
C GLY A 222 -12.76 1.36 17.43
N VAL A 223 -12.50 2.63 17.22
CA VAL A 223 -13.52 3.59 16.80
C VAL A 223 -13.41 3.78 15.30
N VAL A 224 -13.97 2.86 14.54
CA VAL A 224 -14.33 3.14 13.15
C VAL A 224 -15.78 3.59 13.16
N PRO A 225 -16.00 4.88 13.29
CA PRO A 225 -17.35 5.36 13.22
C PRO A 225 -17.84 5.23 11.80
N VAL A 226 -19.03 4.76 11.70
CA VAL A 226 -19.87 4.70 10.52
C VAL A 226 -19.82 6.04 9.76
N LEU A 227 -19.81 5.98 8.44
CA LEU A 227 -19.93 7.02 7.41
C LEU A 227 -19.51 8.48 7.69
N PRO A 228 -19.99 9.20 8.74
CA PRO A 228 -19.60 10.60 8.97
C PRO A 228 -18.12 10.78 9.28
N VAL A 229 -17.53 9.83 9.95
CA VAL A 229 -16.11 9.86 10.30
C VAL A 229 -15.22 9.46 9.14
N PHE A 230 -15.71 8.67 8.22
CA PHE A 230 -15.03 8.47 6.95
C PHE A 230 -14.74 9.81 6.24
N SER A 231 -15.72 10.70 6.22
CA SER A 231 -15.54 12.01 5.62
C SER A 231 -14.55 12.88 6.41
N LEU A 232 -14.59 12.82 7.74
CA LEU A 232 -13.66 13.55 8.60
C LEU A 232 -12.24 12.97 8.55
N HIS A 233 -12.13 11.65 8.54
CA HIS A 233 -10.87 10.95 8.42
C HIS A 233 -10.23 11.21 7.05
N ARG A 234 -11.01 11.13 5.99
CA ARG A 234 -10.58 11.47 4.64
C ARG A 234 -10.16 12.93 4.52
N ALA A 235 -10.85 13.86 5.17
CA ALA A 235 -10.47 15.27 5.20
C ALA A 235 -9.17 15.51 5.98
N ARG A 236 -8.93 14.80 7.08
CA ARG A 236 -7.69 14.85 7.85
C ARG A 236 -6.50 14.29 7.08
N ILE A 237 -6.66 13.11 6.49
CA ILE A 237 -5.58 12.38 5.84
C ILE A 237 -5.18 13.05 4.52
N ILE A 238 -6.13 13.42 3.69
CA ILE A 238 -5.85 13.95 2.35
C ILE A 238 -5.46 15.43 2.41
N GLY A 239 -5.77 16.15 3.48
CA GLY A 239 -5.38 17.56 3.65
C GLY A 239 -5.83 18.51 2.52
N LYS A 240 -6.70 18.07 1.63
CA LYS A 240 -7.17 18.89 0.50
C LYS A 240 -8.11 19.98 1.00
N LYS A 241 -7.68 21.22 0.86
CA LYS A 241 -8.44 22.44 1.21
C LYS A 241 -9.88 22.45 0.65
N THR A 242 -10.11 21.75 -0.46
CA THR A 242 -11.40 21.69 -1.16
C THR A 242 -12.52 20.95 -0.42
N LEU A 243 -12.21 20.14 0.59
CA LEU A 243 -13.21 19.40 1.39
C LEU A 243 -13.60 20.16 2.68
N ARG A 244 -12.77 21.09 3.16
CA ARG A 244 -13.07 21.88 4.37
C ARG A 244 -14.38 22.68 4.33
N PRO A 245 -14.72 23.39 3.24
CA PRO A 245 -15.98 24.15 3.21
C PRO A 245 -17.22 23.25 3.28
N ARG A 246 -17.22 22.11 2.55
CA ARG A 246 -18.35 21.18 2.52
C ARG A 246 -18.56 20.46 3.86
N ILE A 247 -17.47 20.11 4.57
CA ILE A 247 -17.56 19.49 5.89
C ILE A 247 -18.08 20.49 6.93
N SER A 248 -17.62 21.75 6.86
CA SER A 248 -18.10 22.79 7.77
C SER A 248 -19.57 23.14 7.56
N GLU A 249 -20.06 23.11 6.33
CA GLU A 249 -21.47 23.32 6.01
C GLU A 249 -22.32 22.13 6.49
N TRP A 250 -21.85 20.92 6.27
CA TRP A 250 -22.54 19.71 6.71
C TRP A 250 -22.58 19.57 8.25
N LEU A 251 -21.49 19.93 8.93
CA LEU A 251 -21.46 20.00 10.39
C LEU A 251 -22.40 21.09 10.93
N LYS A 252 -22.54 22.22 10.26
CA LYS A 252 -23.49 23.27 10.62
C LYS A 252 -24.93 22.82 10.45
N GLU A 253 -25.24 22.08 9.39
CA GLU A 253 -26.57 21.49 9.20
C GLU A 253 -26.84 20.36 10.18
N GLY A 254 -25.92 19.45 10.40
CA GLY A 254 -26.03 18.39 11.40
C GLY A 254 -26.21 18.93 12.83
N LEU A 255 -25.50 20.00 13.19
CA LEU A 255 -25.68 20.67 14.49
C LEU A 255 -27.05 21.34 14.61
N LYS A 256 -27.58 21.92 13.52
CA LYS A 256 -28.95 22.49 13.52
C LYS A 256 -30.02 21.44 13.77
N VAL A 257 -29.84 20.25 13.22
CA VAL A 257 -30.75 19.12 13.43
C VAL A 257 -30.66 18.60 14.88
N LEU A 258 -29.47 18.52 15.43
CA LEU A 258 -29.22 18.02 16.80
C LEU A 258 -29.59 19.05 17.89
N THR A 259 -29.52 20.34 17.60
CA THR A 259 -29.81 21.39 18.57
C THR A 259 -31.27 21.86 18.56
N GLY A 260 -32.12 21.22 17.75
CA GLY A 260 -33.55 21.50 17.75
C GLY A 260 -33.89 22.97 17.54
N GLY A 261 -33.30 23.59 16.50
CA GLY A 261 -33.55 24.98 16.17
C GLY A 261 -35.04 25.27 15.95
N SER A 262 -35.75 25.54 17.01
CA SER A 262 -37.13 26.01 16.95
C SER A 262 -37.15 27.39 16.35
N ASP A 263 -37.54 27.47 15.11
CA ASP A 263 -37.81 28.75 14.44
C ASP A 263 -39.08 29.37 15.08
N ARG A 264 -38.88 30.18 16.14
CA ARG A 264 -39.93 31.03 16.73
C ARG A 264 -40.12 32.24 15.83
N ARG A 265 -40.72 32.07 14.65
CA ARG A 265 -41.29 33.18 13.87
C ARG A 265 -42.59 32.76 13.24
N GLY A 266 -43.66 32.98 13.98
CA GLY A 266 -45.02 32.80 13.54
C GLY A 266 -46.00 33.45 14.49
N ARG A 267 -45.94 34.80 14.66
CA ARG A 267 -47.11 35.52 15.19
C ARG A 267 -47.99 35.92 14.03
N PRO A 268 -49.27 35.53 14.03
CA PRO A 268 -50.21 36.03 13.04
C PRO A 268 -50.56 37.48 13.34
N ARG A 269 -50.46 38.34 12.32
CA ARG A 269 -51.01 39.69 12.36
C ARG A 269 -52.52 39.60 12.41
N GLN A 270 -53.12 40.07 13.49
CA GLN A 270 -54.52 40.39 13.57
C GLN A 270 -54.83 41.58 12.65
N THR A 271 -55.66 41.37 11.69
CA THR A 271 -56.35 42.42 10.91
C THR A 271 -57.43 42.99 11.80
N ARG A 272 -57.38 44.30 12.10
CA ARG A 272 -58.50 45.10 12.60
C ARG A 272 -59.25 45.65 11.37
N THR A 273 -60.55 45.40 11.39
CA THR A 273 -61.60 46.11 10.62
C THR A 273 -61.55 47.60 10.87
#